data_da72226a9f719b5d283d829b29b9690d
#
_entry.id   da72226a9f719b5d283d829b29b9690d
#
_cell.length_a   1.000
_cell.length_b   1.000
_cell.length_c   1.000
_cell.angle_alpha   90.00
_cell.angle_beta   90.00
_cell.angle_gamma   90.00
#
_symmetry.space_group_name_H-M   'P 1'
#
loop_
_entity.id
_entity.type
_entity.pdbx_description
1 polymer ?
#
loop_
_entity_poly.entity_id
_entity_poly.type
_entity_poly.pdbx_seq_one_letter_code
_entity_poly.pdbx_strand_id
1 'polypeptide(L)'
;MTRQPIWRNYDVDMIFTETELPGAYVIDLEPIVDSRGFFARAWCQEEFAEHGLETRIAQCNVSFNERKGTLRGMHFQRSPHEEAKLVRCIKGSLYDIIIDLRRDSPTYARWTGAELSADNRRMLYVPRGFAHGFQTLEERSEIFYMASEFFTPGAEGGVRWNDPAFGIEWPLREPSVISDKDASWPDLAG
;
A
#
# COMPACT_ATOMS: atom_id res chain seq x y z
N MET A 1 9.35 39.34 -8.54
CA MET A 1 8.35 38.60 -9.35
C MET A 1 8.80 37.17 -9.40
N THR A 2 8.35 36.34 -8.49
CA THR A 2 8.59 34.89 -8.49
C THR A 2 7.73 34.30 -9.59
N ARG A 3 8.40 33.78 -10.64
CA ARG A 3 7.70 33.03 -11.69
C ARG A 3 7.09 31.80 -11.04
N GLN A 4 5.77 31.68 -11.05
CA GLN A 4 5.10 30.44 -10.71
C GLN A 4 5.59 29.35 -11.68
N PRO A 5 5.93 28.14 -11.19
CA PRO A 5 6.36 27.08 -12.05
C PRO A 5 5.26 26.70 -13.05
N ILE A 6 5.65 26.40 -14.29
CA ILE A 6 4.76 26.13 -15.44
C ILE A 6 3.81 24.95 -15.18
N TRP A 7 4.20 24.03 -14.28
CA TRP A 7 3.39 22.85 -13.90
C TRP A 7 2.22 23.17 -12.96
N ARG A 8 2.10 24.37 -12.38
CA ARG A 8 0.88 24.81 -11.66
C ARG A 8 -0.33 25.08 -12.58
N ASN A 9 -0.15 25.03 -13.90
CA ASN A 9 -1.21 25.24 -14.87
C ASN A 9 -1.88 23.93 -15.35
N TYR A 10 -1.46 22.78 -14.84
CA TYR A 10 -2.15 21.53 -15.08
C TYR A 10 -2.96 21.22 -13.82
N ASP A 11 -4.28 21.41 -13.87
CA ASP A 11 -5.23 20.85 -12.91
C ASP A 11 -5.18 19.32 -13.09
N VAL A 12 -4.20 18.69 -12.46
CA VAL A 12 -3.98 17.25 -12.47
C VAL A 12 -4.03 16.81 -11.03
N ASP A 13 -5.19 16.37 -10.60
CA ASP A 13 -5.41 15.91 -9.25
C ASP A 13 -5.38 14.38 -9.19
N MET A 14 -5.23 13.83 -8.00
CA MET A 14 -5.48 12.42 -7.72
C MET A 14 -6.89 12.28 -7.16
N ILE A 15 -7.52 11.12 -7.40
CA ILE A 15 -8.83 10.80 -6.87
C ILE A 15 -8.66 9.97 -5.61
N PHE A 16 -8.97 10.56 -4.45
CA PHE A 16 -8.88 9.90 -3.14
C PHE A 16 -10.22 9.32 -2.76
N THR A 17 -10.29 8.01 -2.60
CA THR A 17 -11.49 7.30 -2.12
C THR A 17 -11.17 6.65 -0.79
N GLU A 18 -11.75 7.17 0.30
CA GLU A 18 -11.58 6.56 1.62
C GLU A 18 -12.23 5.17 1.64
N THR A 19 -11.52 4.21 2.24
CA THR A 19 -12.03 2.84 2.42
C THR A 19 -12.94 2.78 3.66
N GLU A 20 -13.50 1.59 3.94
CA GLU A 20 -14.21 1.35 5.20
C GLU A 20 -13.29 1.32 6.43
N LEU A 21 -11.97 1.35 6.25
CA LEU A 21 -10.98 1.45 7.32
C LEU A 21 -10.51 2.91 7.44
N PRO A 22 -10.85 3.63 8.53
CA PRO A 22 -10.62 5.06 8.64
C PRO A 22 -9.16 5.48 8.42
N GLY A 23 -8.95 6.41 7.52
CA GLY A 23 -7.66 6.96 7.13
C GLY A 23 -6.92 6.17 6.06
N ALA A 24 -7.46 5.02 5.61
CA ALA A 24 -6.92 4.26 4.49
C ALA A 24 -7.63 4.64 3.19
N TYR A 25 -6.87 4.83 2.10
CA TYR A 25 -7.40 5.34 0.84
C TYR A 25 -6.97 4.48 -0.34
N VAL A 26 -7.91 4.22 -1.23
CA VAL A 26 -7.62 3.88 -2.62
C VAL A 26 -7.43 5.18 -3.37
N ILE A 27 -6.31 5.30 -4.11
CA ILE A 27 -5.98 6.51 -4.85
C ILE A 27 -5.85 6.16 -6.34
N ASP A 28 -6.71 6.76 -7.14
CA ASP A 28 -6.66 6.64 -8.60
C ASP A 28 -6.02 7.88 -9.22
N LEU A 29 -5.39 7.70 -10.38
CA LEU A 29 -4.79 8.80 -11.13
C LEU A 29 -5.85 9.42 -12.05
N GLU A 30 -5.79 10.74 -12.23
CA GLU A 30 -6.54 11.45 -13.26
C GLU A 30 -5.61 11.78 -14.44
N PRO A 31 -5.56 10.96 -15.51
CA PRO A 31 -4.60 11.14 -16.58
C PRO A 31 -5.05 12.19 -17.59
N ILE A 32 -4.14 13.11 -17.96
CA ILE A 32 -4.27 13.97 -19.14
C ILE A 32 -3.69 13.23 -20.34
N VAL A 33 -4.55 12.90 -21.29
CA VAL A 33 -4.18 12.11 -22.48
C VAL A 33 -3.91 13.01 -23.67
N ASP A 34 -2.81 12.75 -24.41
CA ASP A 34 -2.52 13.37 -25.71
C ASP A 34 -1.92 12.34 -26.70
N SER A 35 -1.46 12.80 -27.87
CA SER A 35 -0.91 11.92 -28.91
C SER A 35 0.38 11.19 -28.51
N ARG A 36 1.03 11.56 -27.41
CA ARG A 36 2.25 10.92 -26.87
C ARG A 36 1.94 9.87 -25.83
N GLY A 37 0.69 9.81 -25.31
CA GLY A 37 0.27 8.95 -24.22
C GLY A 37 -0.48 9.76 -23.17
N PHE A 38 -0.06 9.71 -21.91
CA PHE A 38 -0.69 10.48 -20.84
C PHE A 38 0.34 11.03 -19.85
N PHE A 39 -0.07 12.08 -19.16
CA PHE A 39 0.59 12.58 -17.96
C PHE A 39 -0.40 12.49 -16.78
N ALA A 40 0.08 12.07 -15.62
CA ALA A 40 -0.71 12.05 -14.40
C ALA A 40 0.17 12.30 -13.19
N ARG A 41 -0.40 12.90 -12.15
CA ARG A 41 0.25 13.04 -10.86
C ARG A 41 0.09 11.73 -10.08
N ALA A 42 1.17 11.25 -9.45
CA ALA A 42 1.17 10.01 -8.69
C ALA A 42 1.47 10.23 -7.20
N TRP A 43 1.90 11.42 -6.83
CA TRP A 43 2.08 11.88 -5.46
C TRP A 43 2.21 13.40 -5.43
N CYS A 44 1.57 14.03 -4.46
CA CYS A 44 1.68 15.47 -4.21
C CYS A 44 1.56 15.73 -2.71
N GLN A 45 2.56 16.41 -2.15
CA GLN A 45 2.60 16.72 -0.74
C GLN A 45 1.38 17.56 -0.30
N GLU A 46 0.96 18.52 -1.14
CA GLU A 46 -0.17 19.41 -0.84
C GLU A 46 -1.48 18.61 -0.80
N GLU A 47 -1.76 17.79 -1.82
CA GLU A 47 -2.97 16.96 -1.88
C GLU A 47 -3.06 15.94 -0.73
N PHE A 48 -1.93 15.30 -0.38
CA PHE A 48 -1.89 14.42 0.79
C PHE A 48 -2.17 15.16 2.10
N ALA A 49 -1.61 16.37 2.27
CA ALA A 49 -1.87 17.21 3.43
C ALA A 49 -3.34 17.66 3.53
N GLU A 50 -3.98 17.98 2.41
CA GLU A 50 -5.39 18.36 2.34
C GLU A 50 -6.33 17.24 2.79
N HIS A 51 -5.92 15.98 2.55
CA HIS A 51 -6.63 14.77 3.02
C HIS A 51 -6.20 14.33 4.42
N GLY A 52 -5.32 15.10 5.10
CA GLY A 52 -4.81 14.75 6.43
C GLY A 52 -3.88 13.54 6.46
N LEU A 53 -3.29 13.18 5.31
CA LEU A 53 -2.41 12.03 5.17
C LEU A 53 -0.95 12.40 5.47
N GLU A 54 -0.14 11.39 5.77
CA GLU A 54 1.29 11.56 6.01
C GLU A 54 2.01 12.04 4.74
N THR A 55 2.73 13.14 4.85
CA THR A 55 3.44 13.76 3.71
C THR A 55 4.94 13.49 3.70
N ARG A 56 5.48 12.94 4.79
CA ARG A 56 6.90 12.58 4.88
C ARG A 56 7.15 11.31 4.07
N ILE A 57 8.18 11.33 3.25
CA ILE A 57 8.72 10.16 2.57
C ILE A 57 10.15 9.97 3.06
N ALA A 58 10.40 8.87 3.77
CA ALA A 58 11.72 8.52 4.26
C ALA A 58 12.45 7.56 3.30
N GLN A 59 11.73 6.61 2.71
CA GLN A 59 12.28 5.59 1.82
C GLN A 59 11.32 5.29 0.67
N CYS A 60 11.90 4.98 -0.50
CA CYS A 60 11.18 4.40 -1.62
C CYS A 60 11.83 3.06 -1.97
N ASN A 61 11.03 2.02 -2.18
CA ASN A 61 11.53 0.68 -2.38
C ASN A 61 10.84 0.01 -3.58
N VAL A 62 11.56 -0.92 -4.20
CA VAL A 62 11.02 -1.81 -5.25
C VAL A 62 11.09 -3.25 -4.76
N SER A 63 10.02 -4.00 -4.98
CA SER A 63 9.97 -5.46 -4.76
C SER A 63 9.61 -6.16 -6.07
N PHE A 64 10.51 -7.02 -6.54
CA PHE A 64 10.25 -7.89 -7.69
C PHE A 64 9.82 -9.28 -7.21
N ASN A 65 8.83 -9.85 -7.88
CA ASN A 65 8.24 -11.14 -7.57
C ASN A 65 8.14 -11.98 -8.85
N GLU A 66 8.94 -13.03 -8.94
CA GLU A 66 9.07 -13.84 -10.16
C GLU A 66 7.79 -14.61 -10.47
N ARG A 67 7.07 -15.11 -9.44
CA ARG A 67 5.95 -16.04 -9.62
C ARG A 67 4.62 -15.41 -9.25
N LYS A 68 3.58 -15.70 -10.03
CA LYS A 68 2.19 -15.53 -9.63
C LYS A 68 1.89 -16.28 -8.34
N GLY A 69 1.10 -15.69 -7.45
CA GLY A 69 0.77 -16.25 -6.14
C GLY A 69 1.88 -16.07 -5.10
N THR A 70 2.92 -15.26 -5.37
CA THR A 70 3.87 -14.88 -4.33
C THR A 70 3.15 -14.02 -3.29
N LEU A 71 3.23 -14.43 -2.02
CA LEU A 71 2.68 -13.70 -0.89
C LEU A 71 3.82 -13.10 -0.06
N ARG A 72 3.68 -11.83 0.31
CA ARG A 72 4.52 -11.13 1.28
C ARG A 72 3.63 -10.42 2.28
N GLY A 73 3.87 -10.63 3.55
CA GLY A 73 3.07 -10.01 4.61
C GLY A 73 2.78 -10.95 5.78
N MET A 74 1.94 -10.56 6.68
CA MET A 74 1.41 -9.18 6.89
C MET A 74 2.38 -8.43 7.77
N HIS A 75 2.97 -7.34 7.31
CA HIS A 75 4.08 -6.65 7.97
C HIS A 75 3.66 -5.28 8.52
N PHE A 76 4.25 -4.91 9.65
CA PHE A 76 4.19 -3.57 10.24
C PHE A 76 5.47 -3.26 11.01
N GLN A 77 5.68 -2.02 11.40
CA GLN A 77 6.66 -1.65 12.41
C GLN A 77 5.96 -1.22 13.69
N ARG A 78 6.54 -1.62 14.84
CA ARG A 78 6.01 -1.29 16.16
C ARG A 78 6.36 0.14 16.56
N SER A 79 5.52 0.72 17.43
CA SER A 79 5.80 2.02 18.06
C SER A 79 7.20 2.06 18.70
N PRO A 80 7.94 3.17 18.55
CA PRO A 80 7.57 4.44 17.92
C PRO A 80 7.94 4.53 16.42
N HIS A 81 8.13 3.41 15.73
CA HIS A 81 8.63 3.33 14.34
C HIS A 81 7.54 2.99 13.33
N GLU A 82 6.26 3.18 13.69
CA GLU A 82 5.17 2.94 12.75
C GLU A 82 5.33 3.78 11.48
N GLU A 83 5.02 3.17 10.36
CA GLU A 83 5.12 3.80 9.05
C GLU A 83 3.77 3.86 8.35
N ALA A 84 3.51 4.95 7.64
CA ALA A 84 2.53 4.98 6.58
C ALA A 84 3.20 4.56 5.27
N LYS A 85 2.43 3.92 4.38
CA LYS A 85 2.93 3.50 3.06
C LYS A 85 2.00 4.00 1.95
N LEU A 86 2.58 4.31 0.79
CA LEU A 86 1.85 4.44 -0.46
C LEU A 86 2.36 3.36 -1.41
N VAL A 87 1.48 2.44 -1.78
CA VAL A 87 1.84 1.23 -2.54
C VAL A 87 1.23 1.30 -3.93
N ARG A 88 1.99 0.91 -4.94
CA ARG A 88 1.50 0.74 -6.32
C ARG A 88 2.18 -0.41 -7.02
N CYS A 89 1.47 -1.05 -7.94
CA CYS A 89 2.05 -1.98 -8.88
C CYS A 89 2.58 -1.22 -10.10
N ILE A 90 3.85 -1.46 -10.47
CA ILE A 90 4.50 -0.82 -11.63
C ILE A 90 4.68 -1.79 -12.80
N LYS A 91 4.47 -3.09 -12.57
CA LYS A 91 4.48 -4.14 -13.60
C LYS A 91 3.68 -5.34 -13.11
N GLY A 92 2.83 -5.90 -13.98
CA GLY A 92 1.92 -6.99 -13.64
C GLY A 92 0.78 -6.54 -12.76
N SER A 93 0.30 -7.42 -11.88
CA SER A 93 -0.81 -7.15 -10.97
C SER A 93 -0.68 -7.90 -9.64
N LEU A 94 -1.32 -7.36 -8.61
CA LEU A 94 -1.37 -7.93 -7.27
C LEU A 94 -2.67 -7.55 -6.57
N TYR A 95 -3.04 -8.33 -5.57
CA TYR A 95 -4.06 -7.97 -4.60
C TYR A 95 -3.39 -7.53 -3.31
N ASP A 96 -3.56 -6.26 -2.98
CA ASP A 96 -2.92 -5.58 -1.85
C ASP A 96 -3.89 -5.54 -0.69
N ILE A 97 -3.46 -5.95 0.51
CA ILE A 97 -4.31 -6.10 1.70
C ILE A 97 -3.72 -5.32 2.86
N ILE A 98 -4.59 -4.66 3.60
CA ILE A 98 -4.27 -3.98 4.85
C ILE A 98 -5.20 -4.42 5.96
N ILE A 99 -4.68 -4.50 7.19
CA ILE A 99 -5.41 -4.86 8.41
C ILE A 99 -5.22 -3.73 9.42
N ASP A 100 -6.30 -3.22 9.99
CA ASP A 100 -6.24 -2.22 11.05
C ASP A 100 -5.84 -2.88 12.38
N LEU A 101 -4.64 -2.60 12.88
CA LEU A 101 -4.15 -3.11 14.17
C LEU A 101 -4.16 -2.06 15.29
N ARG A 102 -4.77 -0.91 15.08
CA ARG A 102 -4.91 0.15 16.09
C ARG A 102 -5.98 -0.27 17.10
N ARG A 103 -5.56 -0.58 18.33
CA ARG A 103 -6.44 -1.17 19.35
C ARG A 103 -7.67 -0.33 19.71
N ASP A 104 -7.57 1.01 19.59
CA ASP A 104 -8.66 1.94 19.88
C ASP A 104 -9.52 2.26 18.65
N SER A 105 -9.23 1.63 17.50
CA SER A 105 -10.00 1.84 16.28
C SER A 105 -11.33 1.09 16.30
N PRO A 106 -12.42 1.68 15.78
CA PRO A 106 -13.69 0.96 15.61
C PRO A 106 -13.60 -0.17 14.57
N THR A 107 -12.53 -0.18 13.78
CA THR A 107 -12.24 -1.20 12.76
C THR A 107 -11.07 -2.10 13.14
N TYR A 108 -10.71 -2.16 14.44
CA TYR A 108 -9.65 -3.06 14.91
C TYR A 108 -9.86 -4.49 14.41
N ALA A 109 -8.80 -5.12 13.92
CA ALA A 109 -8.76 -6.46 13.33
C ALA A 109 -9.62 -6.63 12.05
N ARG A 110 -10.18 -5.56 11.47
CA ARG A 110 -10.82 -5.62 10.16
C ARG A 110 -9.77 -5.37 9.07
N TRP A 111 -10.04 -5.91 7.88
CA TRP A 111 -9.19 -5.76 6.71
C TRP A 111 -9.96 -5.23 5.51
N THR A 112 -9.24 -4.65 4.57
CA THR A 112 -9.71 -4.35 3.23
C THR A 112 -8.60 -4.63 2.22
N GLY A 113 -8.94 -4.71 0.96
CA GLY A 113 -7.97 -4.94 -0.10
C GLY A 113 -8.37 -4.32 -1.43
N ALA A 114 -7.38 -4.13 -2.29
CA ALA A 114 -7.57 -3.60 -3.63
C ALA A 114 -6.67 -4.31 -4.64
N GLU A 115 -7.17 -4.51 -5.84
CA GLU A 115 -6.34 -4.91 -6.97
C GLU A 115 -5.54 -3.70 -7.47
N LEU A 116 -4.21 -3.84 -7.46
CA LEU A 116 -3.27 -2.88 -8.01
C LEU A 116 -2.58 -3.49 -9.22
N SER A 117 -2.54 -2.77 -10.34
CA SER A 117 -1.88 -3.24 -11.54
C SER A 117 -1.14 -2.11 -12.26
N ALA A 118 -0.19 -2.48 -13.13
CA ALA A 118 0.45 -1.52 -14.01
C ALA A 118 -0.56 -0.82 -14.94
N ASP A 119 -1.65 -1.50 -15.28
CA ASP A 119 -2.68 -0.99 -16.17
C ASP A 119 -3.65 -0.04 -15.47
N ASN A 120 -4.17 -0.40 -14.27
CA ASN A 120 -5.08 0.47 -13.54
C ASN A 120 -4.38 1.63 -12.83
N ARG A 121 -3.05 1.52 -12.57
CA ARG A 121 -2.20 2.53 -11.92
C ARG A 121 -2.67 2.96 -10.54
N ARG A 122 -3.60 2.20 -9.99
CA ARG A 122 -4.17 2.41 -8.66
C ARG A 122 -3.11 2.30 -7.59
N MET A 123 -3.29 3.07 -6.53
CA MET A 123 -2.44 3.02 -5.35
C MET A 123 -3.28 2.75 -4.11
N LEU A 124 -2.67 2.15 -3.10
CA LEU A 124 -3.26 1.99 -1.77
C LEU A 124 -2.42 2.78 -0.77
N TYR A 125 -3.07 3.70 -0.05
CA TYR A 125 -2.47 4.37 1.10
C TYR A 125 -2.78 3.59 2.37
N VAL A 126 -1.73 3.19 3.05
CA VAL A 126 -1.73 2.40 4.28
C VAL A 126 -1.36 3.29 5.44
N PRO A 127 -2.26 3.59 6.39
CA PRO A 127 -1.94 4.41 7.56
C PRO A 127 -0.96 3.74 8.53
N ARG A 128 -0.40 4.54 9.45
CA ARG A 128 0.34 4.02 10.61
C ARG A 128 -0.55 3.10 11.45
N GLY A 129 0.03 2.04 12.02
CA GLY A 129 -0.67 1.09 12.86
C GLY A 129 -1.46 0.03 12.08
N PHE A 130 -1.25 -0.06 10.77
CA PHE A 130 -1.78 -1.13 9.94
C PHE A 130 -0.73 -2.19 9.65
N ALA A 131 -1.16 -3.46 9.55
CA ALA A 131 -0.38 -4.48 8.88
C ALA A 131 -0.68 -4.47 7.39
N HIS A 132 0.32 -4.73 6.56
CA HIS A 132 0.25 -4.69 5.11
C HIS A 132 0.87 -5.95 4.49
N GLY A 133 0.25 -6.44 3.45
CA GLY A 133 0.75 -7.54 2.64
C GLY A 133 0.04 -7.63 1.30
N PHE A 134 0.56 -8.46 0.42
CA PHE A 134 -0.01 -8.64 -0.91
C PHE A 134 0.19 -10.06 -1.46
N GLN A 135 -0.63 -10.42 -2.44
CA GLN A 135 -0.47 -11.60 -3.25
C GLN A 135 -0.41 -11.23 -4.73
N THR A 136 0.64 -11.65 -5.45
CA THR A 136 0.76 -11.37 -6.88
C THR A 136 -0.26 -12.17 -7.70
N LEU A 137 -0.89 -11.52 -8.68
CA LEU A 137 -1.88 -12.12 -9.58
C LEU A 137 -1.29 -12.48 -10.93
N GLU A 138 -0.10 -11.98 -11.23
CA GLU A 138 0.66 -12.25 -12.45
C GLU A 138 2.11 -12.62 -12.14
N GLU A 139 2.74 -13.25 -13.10
CA GLU A 139 4.17 -13.52 -13.08
C GLU A 139 4.97 -12.23 -13.24
N ARG A 140 6.18 -12.16 -12.66
CA ARG A 140 7.14 -11.07 -12.81
C ARG A 140 6.57 -9.70 -12.42
N SER A 141 5.73 -9.68 -11.37
CA SER A 141 5.12 -8.45 -10.84
C SER A 141 6.11 -7.62 -10.05
N GLU A 142 6.07 -6.30 -10.24
CA GLU A 142 6.92 -5.34 -9.53
C GLU A 142 6.06 -4.33 -8.77
N ILE A 143 6.40 -4.16 -7.51
CA ILE A 143 5.75 -3.23 -6.58
C ILE A 143 6.73 -2.12 -6.26
N PHE A 144 6.28 -0.88 -6.38
CA PHE A 144 6.95 0.29 -5.84
C PHE A 144 6.15 0.80 -4.65
N TYR A 145 6.83 1.11 -3.55
CA TYR A 145 6.18 1.73 -2.40
C TYR A 145 7.05 2.78 -1.75
N MET A 146 6.40 3.80 -1.21
CA MET A 146 6.98 4.85 -0.39
C MET A 146 6.63 4.58 1.06
N ALA A 147 7.58 4.77 1.97
CA ALA A 147 7.40 4.63 3.41
C ALA A 147 7.72 5.94 4.12
N SER A 148 6.91 6.30 5.10
CA SER A 148 7.07 7.55 5.87
C SER A 148 8.14 7.46 6.96
N GLU A 149 8.62 6.24 7.27
CA GLU A 149 9.64 6.01 8.29
C GLU A 149 10.73 5.08 7.75
N PHE A 150 11.92 5.16 8.34
CA PHE A 150 13.00 4.25 8.02
C PHE A 150 12.72 2.85 8.55
N PHE A 151 13.15 1.84 7.79
CA PHE A 151 13.17 0.49 8.34
C PHE A 151 14.09 0.44 9.57
N THR A 152 13.54 -0.01 10.69
CA THR A 152 14.26 -0.11 11.95
C THR A 152 14.38 -1.57 12.36
N PRO A 153 15.59 -2.16 12.31
CA PRO A 153 15.82 -3.53 12.77
C PRO A 153 15.32 -3.71 14.21
N GLY A 154 14.54 -4.76 14.45
CA GLY A 154 13.94 -5.06 15.77
C GLY A 154 12.59 -4.41 16.02
N ALA A 155 12.20 -3.37 15.28
CA ALA A 155 10.86 -2.79 15.35
C ALA A 155 9.85 -3.55 14.47
N GLU A 156 10.32 -4.37 13.55
CA GLU A 156 9.47 -5.15 12.65
C GLU A 156 8.55 -6.10 13.41
N GLY A 157 7.32 -6.18 12.95
CA GLY A 157 6.31 -7.10 13.41
C GLY A 157 5.52 -7.67 12.24
N GLY A 158 4.76 -8.70 12.53
CA GLY A 158 3.85 -9.30 11.57
C GLY A 158 2.75 -10.08 12.25
N VAL A 159 1.68 -10.33 11.48
CA VAL A 159 0.62 -11.26 11.81
C VAL A 159 0.47 -12.27 10.68
N ARG A 160 0.00 -13.47 11.00
CA ARG A 160 -0.09 -14.55 10.02
C ARG A 160 -1.11 -14.20 8.92
N TRP A 161 -0.73 -14.42 7.67
CA TRP A 161 -1.50 -14.07 6.48
C TRP A 161 -2.86 -14.78 6.39
N ASN A 162 -2.98 -15.99 6.97
CA ASN A 162 -4.18 -16.81 6.97
C ASN A 162 -4.75 -17.00 8.38
N ASP A 163 -4.49 -16.06 9.29
CA ASP A 163 -5.08 -16.08 10.62
C ASP A 163 -6.61 -16.02 10.53
N PRO A 164 -7.32 -17.02 11.09
CA PRO A 164 -8.78 -17.06 11.06
C PRO A 164 -9.47 -15.88 11.74
N ALA A 165 -8.77 -15.17 12.64
CA ALA A 165 -9.30 -13.96 13.29
C ALA A 165 -9.62 -12.85 12.29
N PHE A 166 -8.92 -12.79 11.17
CA PHE A 166 -9.15 -11.77 10.12
C PHE A 166 -10.13 -12.26 9.04
N GLY A 167 -10.15 -13.57 8.74
CA GLY A 167 -10.98 -14.13 7.68
C GLY A 167 -10.68 -13.55 6.30
N ILE A 168 -9.39 -13.31 6.00
CA ILE A 168 -8.98 -12.71 4.71
C ILE A 168 -9.31 -13.65 3.54
N GLU A 169 -10.00 -13.12 2.55
CA GLU A 169 -10.32 -13.81 1.31
C GLU A 169 -9.26 -13.51 0.24
N TRP A 170 -8.20 -14.29 0.22
CA TRP A 170 -7.15 -14.17 -0.79
C TRP A 170 -7.63 -14.66 -2.16
N PRO A 171 -7.31 -13.93 -3.27
CA PRO A 171 -7.71 -14.33 -4.62
C PRO A 171 -7.22 -15.72 -5.02
N LEU A 172 -6.00 -16.05 -4.61
CA LEU A 172 -5.46 -17.41 -4.71
C LEU A 172 -5.38 -17.96 -3.28
N ARG A 173 -6.18 -18.97 -3.01
CA ARG A 173 -6.37 -19.50 -1.64
C ARG A 173 -5.07 -19.88 -0.94
N GLU A 174 -4.10 -20.37 -1.70
CA GLU A 174 -2.78 -20.75 -1.19
C GLU A 174 -1.70 -19.99 -1.95
N PRO A 175 -0.67 -19.47 -1.27
CA PRO A 175 0.46 -18.84 -1.94
C PRO A 175 1.27 -19.88 -2.69
N SER A 176 1.72 -19.57 -3.89
CA SER A 176 2.68 -20.40 -4.62
C SER A 176 4.10 -20.28 -4.05
N VAL A 177 4.39 -19.10 -3.48
CA VAL A 177 5.66 -18.78 -2.82
C VAL A 177 5.36 -17.86 -1.62
N ILE A 178 5.92 -18.23 -0.48
CA ILE A 178 5.96 -17.43 0.75
C ILE A 178 7.31 -17.67 1.43
N SER A 179 7.88 -16.66 2.07
CA SER A 179 9.11 -16.85 2.84
C SER A 179 8.84 -17.60 4.15
N ASP A 180 9.83 -18.34 4.67
CA ASP A 180 9.73 -18.98 5.98
C ASP A 180 9.40 -17.98 7.09
N LYS A 181 9.94 -16.77 6.99
CA LYS A 181 9.64 -15.67 7.90
C LYS A 181 8.15 -15.33 7.87
N ASP A 182 7.59 -15.07 6.69
CA ASP A 182 6.20 -14.65 6.54
C ASP A 182 5.23 -15.78 6.91
N ALA A 183 5.59 -17.02 6.65
CA ALA A 183 4.84 -18.21 7.04
C ALA A 183 4.84 -18.45 8.58
N SER A 184 5.84 -17.91 9.28
CA SER A 184 6.05 -18.13 10.71
C SER A 184 5.50 -17.02 11.62
N TRP A 185 4.90 -15.96 11.06
CA TRP A 185 4.28 -14.93 11.89
C TRP A 185 3.20 -15.53 12.80
N PRO A 186 3.10 -15.04 14.06
CA PRO A 186 2.08 -15.49 14.98
C PRO A 186 0.68 -15.03 14.55
N ASP A 187 -0.32 -15.72 15.08
CA ASP A 187 -1.69 -15.23 15.05
C ASP A 187 -1.83 -13.96 15.87
N LEU A 188 -2.89 -13.19 15.58
CA LEU A 188 -3.25 -12.03 16.37
C LEU A 188 -3.47 -12.46 17.83
N ALA A 189 -2.63 -11.95 18.72
CA ALA A 189 -2.84 -12.17 20.15
C ALA A 189 -4.09 -11.39 20.59
N GLY A 190 -5.00 -12.09 21.25
CA GLY A 190 -6.22 -11.53 21.84
C GLY A 190 -5.95 -10.51 22.93
#